data_5b1dc16a1f641140f27697c1dbb8f3ab
#
_entry.id   5b1dc16a1f641140f27697c1dbb8f3ab
#
_cell.length_a   1.000
_cell.length_b   1.000
_cell.length_c   1.000
_cell.angle_alpha   90.00
_cell.angle_beta   90.00
_cell.angle_gamma   90.00
#
_symmetry.space_group_name_H-M   'P 1'
#
loop_
_entity.id
_entity.type
_entity.pdbx_description
1 polymer ?
#
loop_
_entity_poly.entity_id
_entity_poly.type
_entity_poly.pdbx_seq_one_letter_code
_entity_poly.pdbx_strand_id
1 'polypeptide(L)'
;NSWLRARWFANDAADRITRVMEGAAATDPMIAQVKMSEAMADLMIGMTFCESPLVASGPTATDTQNLEQAVANFGEAIAAAKAANNSEFELASVAGLAQAHLLLGNYAAAAAEAAKVPAGFSYDAVFNEEDRNWVVLVTTKGFNEAAGLMYKWWPKIDRTTTQSSYMRDPLTDEPDPRMPVYFDGEVATDNETPHYSQYKYALENADIPMLHSDGMRLIEAEAKYRTGDYAGMTTILNTLRAAVGLTAFATPTDDATAQSYLLNERFAEHFMEGRRRNDLHRFGLMKSVFAALNGGAGDSERPASGRPTKFSMSDSEPTYNPNINNDLTQRCLPKT
;
A
#
# COMPACT_ATOMS: atom_id res chain seq x y z
N ASN A 1 3.46 6.57 16.79
CA ASN A 1 3.46 6.22 15.39
C ASN A 1 4.62 5.28 15.08
N SER A 2 4.32 4.02 14.69
CA SER A 2 5.34 2.98 14.48
C SER A 2 6.33 3.35 13.37
N TRP A 3 5.88 4.00 12.28
CA TRP A 3 6.76 4.40 11.18
C TRP A 3 7.74 5.51 11.54
N LEU A 4 7.34 6.49 12.36
CA LEU A 4 8.27 7.51 12.89
C LEU A 4 9.35 6.88 13.77
N ARG A 5 8.98 5.89 14.59
CA ARG A 5 9.95 5.12 15.37
C ARG A 5 10.88 4.30 14.50
N ALA A 6 10.35 3.62 13.47
CA ALA A 6 11.15 2.84 12.53
C ALA A 6 12.20 3.72 11.83
N ARG A 7 11.79 4.90 11.34
CA ARG A 7 12.72 5.88 10.75
C ARG A 7 13.79 6.31 11.72
N TRP A 8 13.39 6.66 12.96
CA TRP A 8 14.36 7.08 13.97
C TRP A 8 15.37 5.98 14.30
N PHE A 9 14.91 4.74 14.47
CA PHE A 9 15.81 3.61 14.74
C PHE A 9 16.75 3.32 13.57
N ALA A 10 16.27 3.41 12.33
CA ALA A 10 17.11 3.24 11.16
C ALA A 10 18.22 4.29 11.09
N ASN A 11 17.89 5.56 11.31
CA ASN A 11 18.85 6.65 11.38
C ASN A 11 19.89 6.45 12.52
N ASP A 12 19.44 6.18 13.73
CA ASP A 12 20.33 5.96 14.88
C ASP A 12 21.24 4.75 14.65
N ALA A 13 20.72 3.68 14.02
CA ALA A 13 21.52 2.52 13.68
C ALA A 13 22.56 2.86 12.61
N ALA A 14 22.22 3.61 11.54
CA ALA A 14 23.15 4.04 10.52
C ALA A 14 24.32 4.85 11.12
N ASP A 15 24.01 5.80 12.00
CA ASP A 15 25.00 6.62 12.70
C ASP A 15 25.92 5.78 13.59
N ARG A 16 25.35 4.83 14.33
CA ARG A 16 26.15 3.93 15.20
C ARG A 16 27.07 3.00 14.40
N ILE A 17 26.55 2.38 13.33
CA ILE A 17 27.33 1.52 12.44
C ILE A 17 28.49 2.32 11.84
N THR A 18 28.20 3.50 11.30
CA THR A 18 29.24 4.37 10.70
C THR A 18 30.32 4.74 11.70
N ARG A 19 29.95 5.08 12.93
CA ARG A 19 30.90 5.43 13.99
C ARG A 19 31.74 4.26 14.46
N VAL A 20 31.15 3.04 14.56
CA VAL A 20 31.85 1.86 15.09
C VAL A 20 32.73 1.22 14.03
N MET A 21 32.26 1.18 12.78
CA MET A 21 32.97 0.50 11.67
C MET A 21 33.87 1.45 10.87
N GLU A 22 33.77 2.76 11.09
CA GLU A 22 34.54 3.80 10.39
C GLU A 22 34.48 3.62 8.86
N GLY A 23 35.61 3.57 8.18
CA GLY A 23 35.69 3.41 6.72
C GLY A 23 35.12 2.09 6.18
N ALA A 24 35.01 1.05 7.00
CA ALA A 24 34.42 -0.23 6.59
C ALA A 24 32.87 -0.17 6.48
N ALA A 25 32.22 0.77 7.14
CA ALA A 25 30.76 0.92 7.10
C ALA A 25 30.21 1.11 5.69
N ALA A 26 30.96 1.82 4.82
CA ALA A 26 30.49 2.17 3.47
C ALA A 26 30.19 0.96 2.55
N THR A 27 30.77 -0.19 2.85
CA THR A 27 30.58 -1.44 2.09
C THR A 27 29.89 -2.54 2.89
N ASP A 28 29.41 -2.21 4.09
CA ASP A 28 28.76 -3.20 4.95
C ASP A 28 27.28 -3.36 4.59
N PRO A 29 26.77 -4.61 4.46
CA PRO A 29 25.36 -4.86 4.17
C PRO A 29 24.38 -4.26 5.18
N MET A 30 24.78 -4.10 6.45
CA MET A 30 23.93 -3.47 7.46
C MET A 30 23.63 -2.01 7.14
N ILE A 31 24.57 -1.26 6.56
CA ILE A 31 24.31 0.12 6.10
C ILE A 31 23.27 0.14 4.99
N ALA A 32 23.35 -0.78 4.02
CA ALA A 32 22.37 -0.91 2.97
C ALA A 32 20.97 -1.21 3.54
N GLN A 33 20.88 -2.12 4.49
CA GLN A 33 19.63 -2.49 5.16
C GLN A 33 19.00 -1.33 5.92
N VAL A 34 19.76 -0.62 6.75
CA VAL A 34 19.21 0.47 7.57
C VAL A 34 18.84 1.68 6.70
N LYS A 35 19.59 1.99 5.64
CA LYS A 35 19.24 3.04 4.67
C LYS A 35 17.96 2.70 3.90
N MET A 36 17.79 1.47 3.48
CA MET A 36 16.56 1.02 2.84
C MET A 36 15.39 1.06 3.82
N SER A 37 15.58 0.67 5.07
CA SER A 37 14.55 0.72 6.11
C SER A 37 14.11 2.15 6.44
N GLU A 38 15.04 3.11 6.45
CA GLU A 38 14.75 4.54 6.59
C GLU A 38 13.88 5.04 5.43
N ALA A 39 14.29 4.78 4.20
CA ALA A 39 13.57 5.17 2.99
C ALA A 39 12.17 4.56 2.93
N MET A 40 12.03 3.28 3.35
CA MET A 40 10.76 2.61 3.44
C MET A 40 9.84 3.26 4.51
N ALA A 41 10.39 3.67 5.65
CA ALA A 41 9.63 4.36 6.67
C ALA A 41 9.11 5.72 6.17
N ASP A 42 9.91 6.48 5.44
CA ASP A 42 9.49 7.75 4.82
C ASP A 42 8.40 7.54 3.77
N LEU A 43 8.54 6.51 2.92
CA LEU A 43 7.51 6.12 1.96
C LEU A 43 6.18 5.81 2.66
N MET A 44 6.21 5.01 3.71
CA MET A 44 5.01 4.63 4.45
C MET A 44 4.39 5.80 5.20
N ILE A 45 5.20 6.73 5.71
CA ILE A 45 4.71 7.97 6.32
C ILE A 45 4.00 8.83 5.26
N GLY A 46 4.65 9.17 4.16
CA GLY A 46 4.07 9.98 3.09
C GLY A 46 2.85 9.35 2.43
N MET A 47 2.81 8.01 2.40
CA MET A 47 1.68 7.24 1.89
C MET A 47 0.45 7.27 2.83
N THR A 48 0.69 7.34 4.15
CA THR A 48 -0.33 7.13 5.16
C THR A 48 -0.85 8.44 5.75
N PHE A 49 0.04 9.37 6.04
CA PHE A 49 -0.26 10.62 6.72
C PHE A 49 -0.22 11.80 5.77
N CYS A 50 -1.08 12.78 5.99
CA CYS A 50 -1.09 14.01 5.21
C CYS A 50 -0.05 15.04 5.69
N GLU A 51 0.48 14.83 6.87
CA GLU A 51 1.57 15.62 7.46
C GLU A 51 2.34 14.79 8.50
N SER A 52 3.63 15.02 8.63
CA SER A 52 4.49 14.40 9.64
C SER A 52 5.83 15.14 9.69
N PRO A 53 6.49 15.29 10.85
CA PRO A 53 7.83 15.87 10.87
C PRO A 53 8.83 14.98 10.12
N LEU A 54 9.78 15.58 9.38
CA LEU A 54 10.84 14.86 8.67
C LEU A 54 11.91 14.31 9.62
N VAL A 55 12.14 15.01 10.71
CA VAL A 55 13.11 14.61 11.75
C VAL A 55 12.46 14.66 13.11
N ALA A 56 13.02 13.93 14.08
CA ALA A 56 12.53 13.96 15.46
C ALA A 56 12.50 15.40 15.98
N SER A 57 11.39 15.78 16.59
CA SER A 57 11.14 17.15 17.08
C SER A 57 11.26 18.26 16.01
N GLY A 58 11.23 17.92 14.73
CA GLY A 58 11.19 18.89 13.63
C GLY A 58 9.80 19.52 13.43
N PRO A 59 9.71 20.56 12.61
CA PRO A 59 8.42 21.12 12.20
C PRO A 59 7.63 20.14 11.34
N THR A 60 6.34 20.38 11.22
CA THR A 60 5.45 19.61 10.35
C THR A 60 5.88 19.76 8.88
N ALA A 61 5.98 18.63 8.19
CA ALA A 61 6.17 18.54 6.75
C ALA A 61 4.96 17.88 6.11
N THR A 62 4.70 18.21 4.85
CA THR A 62 3.61 17.64 4.07
C THR A 62 3.90 16.18 3.69
N ASP A 63 2.87 15.46 3.24
CA ASP A 63 3.02 14.14 2.63
C ASP A 63 3.96 14.16 1.41
N THR A 64 3.85 15.21 0.57
CA THR A 64 4.74 15.40 -0.58
C THR A 64 6.20 15.53 -0.14
N GLN A 65 6.50 16.34 0.88
CA GLN A 65 7.86 16.47 1.41
C GLN A 65 8.39 15.16 2.01
N ASN A 66 7.53 14.38 2.69
CA ASN A 66 7.92 13.05 3.18
C ASN A 66 8.19 12.07 2.01
N LEU A 67 7.43 12.14 0.92
CA LEU A 67 7.68 11.33 -0.28
C LEU A 67 8.94 11.78 -1.04
N GLU A 68 9.22 13.07 -1.11
CA GLU A 68 10.49 13.60 -1.68
C GLU A 68 11.70 13.15 -0.86
N GLN A 69 11.56 13.11 0.48
CA GLN A 69 12.58 12.55 1.36
C GLN A 69 12.77 11.04 1.09
N ALA A 70 11.67 10.29 0.90
CA ALA A 70 11.76 8.88 0.53
C ALA A 70 12.52 8.68 -0.79
N VAL A 71 12.28 9.50 -1.81
CA VAL A 71 13.01 9.44 -3.09
C VAL A 71 14.52 9.63 -2.86
N ALA A 72 14.90 10.65 -2.07
CA ALA A 72 16.30 10.90 -1.75
C ALA A 72 16.94 9.72 -1.00
N ASN A 73 16.28 9.22 0.03
CA ASN A 73 16.78 8.13 0.87
C ASN A 73 16.84 6.79 0.11
N PHE A 74 15.91 6.50 -0.79
CA PHE A 74 16.05 5.34 -1.68
C PHE A 74 17.24 5.47 -2.61
N GLY A 75 17.56 6.66 -3.11
CA GLY A 75 18.78 6.91 -3.88
C GLY A 75 20.05 6.57 -3.09
N GLU A 76 20.11 6.99 -1.82
CA GLU A 76 21.22 6.63 -0.92
C GLU A 76 21.27 5.13 -0.63
N ALA A 77 20.10 4.51 -0.41
CA ALA A 77 19.99 3.07 -0.15
C ALA A 77 20.47 2.23 -1.35
N ILE A 78 20.12 2.62 -2.58
CA ILE A 78 20.62 1.99 -3.81
C ILE A 78 22.16 2.08 -3.88
N ALA A 79 22.73 3.25 -3.60
CA ALA A 79 24.17 3.45 -3.61
C ALA A 79 24.87 2.58 -2.55
N ALA A 80 24.33 2.52 -1.33
CA ALA A 80 24.85 1.70 -0.25
C ALA A 80 24.75 0.20 -0.58
N ALA A 81 23.61 -0.26 -1.13
CA ALA A 81 23.41 -1.65 -1.52
C ALA A 81 24.38 -2.09 -2.61
N LYS A 82 24.65 -1.24 -3.60
CA LYS A 82 25.67 -1.47 -4.64
C LYS A 82 27.06 -1.56 -4.05
N ALA A 83 27.43 -0.65 -3.15
CA ALA A 83 28.72 -0.67 -2.48
C ALA A 83 28.93 -1.95 -1.64
N ALA A 84 27.85 -2.45 -1.03
CA ALA A 84 27.86 -3.70 -0.27
C ALA A 84 27.68 -4.97 -1.12
N ASN A 85 27.53 -4.86 -2.45
CA ASN A 85 27.18 -5.96 -3.36
C ASN A 85 25.92 -6.74 -2.92
N ASN A 86 24.94 -6.05 -2.39
CA ASN A 86 23.67 -6.63 -1.93
C ASN A 86 22.54 -6.33 -2.93
N SER A 87 22.29 -7.30 -3.82
CA SER A 87 21.27 -7.16 -4.88
C SER A 87 19.84 -7.15 -4.35
N GLU A 88 19.57 -7.77 -3.21
CA GLU A 88 18.24 -7.78 -2.60
C GLU A 88 17.84 -6.38 -2.14
N PHE A 89 18.69 -5.71 -1.34
CA PHE A 89 18.42 -4.35 -0.89
C PHE A 89 18.51 -3.32 -2.03
N GLU A 90 19.32 -3.57 -3.05
CA GLU A 90 19.32 -2.75 -4.26
C GLU A 90 17.96 -2.80 -4.96
N LEU A 91 17.45 -4.01 -5.25
CA LEU A 91 16.16 -4.19 -5.92
C LEU A 91 14.99 -3.70 -5.08
N ALA A 92 15.00 -3.94 -3.76
CA ALA A 92 13.98 -3.41 -2.85
C ALA A 92 13.98 -1.87 -2.85
N SER A 93 15.15 -1.25 -2.84
CA SER A 93 15.27 0.22 -2.90
C SER A 93 14.82 0.79 -4.24
N VAL A 94 15.12 0.11 -5.36
CA VAL A 94 14.63 0.48 -6.70
C VAL A 94 13.11 0.39 -6.78
N ALA A 95 12.52 -0.69 -6.26
CA ALA A 95 11.07 -0.84 -6.22
C ALA A 95 10.39 0.20 -5.32
N GLY A 96 10.99 0.52 -4.17
CA GLY A 96 10.54 1.59 -3.29
C GLY A 96 10.60 2.96 -3.94
N LEU A 97 11.68 3.25 -4.68
CA LEU A 97 11.85 4.48 -5.46
C LEU A 97 10.76 4.61 -6.54
N ALA A 98 10.47 3.52 -7.26
CA ALA A 98 9.37 3.48 -8.22
C ALA A 98 8.02 3.83 -7.57
N GLN A 99 7.74 3.25 -6.41
CA GLN A 99 6.52 3.52 -5.65
C GLN A 99 6.45 4.97 -5.14
N ALA A 100 7.57 5.55 -4.67
CA ALA A 100 7.63 6.95 -4.24
C ALA A 100 7.35 7.90 -5.40
N HIS A 101 7.97 7.67 -6.56
CA HIS A 101 7.71 8.44 -7.78
C HIS A 101 6.25 8.32 -8.24
N LEU A 102 5.64 7.13 -8.16
CA LEU A 102 4.23 6.95 -8.47
C LEU A 102 3.33 7.84 -7.59
N LEU A 103 3.60 7.87 -6.29
CA LEU A 103 2.82 8.65 -5.33
C LEU A 103 2.99 10.16 -5.50
N LEU A 104 4.15 10.60 -5.99
CA LEU A 104 4.43 11.99 -6.37
C LEU A 104 3.85 12.39 -7.74
N GLY A 105 3.27 11.43 -8.50
CA GLY A 105 2.79 11.68 -9.86
C GLY A 105 3.88 11.75 -10.93
N ASN A 106 5.11 11.36 -10.60
CA ASN A 106 6.25 11.32 -11.52
C ASN A 106 6.23 10.02 -12.34
N TYR A 107 5.16 9.80 -13.12
CA TYR A 107 4.85 8.52 -13.75
C TYR A 107 5.95 7.96 -14.66
N ALA A 108 6.64 8.85 -15.42
CA ALA A 108 7.74 8.41 -16.29
C ALA A 108 8.93 7.87 -15.47
N ALA A 109 9.31 8.54 -14.39
CA ALA A 109 10.36 8.08 -13.50
C ALA A 109 9.93 6.79 -12.76
N ALA A 110 8.68 6.74 -12.30
CA ALA A 110 8.13 5.54 -11.64
C ALA A 110 8.23 4.31 -12.54
N ALA A 111 7.82 4.42 -13.81
CA ALA A 111 7.89 3.32 -14.78
C ALA A 111 9.34 2.94 -15.12
N ALA A 112 10.23 3.92 -15.24
CA ALA A 112 11.65 3.67 -15.52
C ALA A 112 12.34 2.89 -14.38
N GLU A 113 12.01 3.17 -13.13
CA GLU A 113 12.51 2.41 -11.98
C GLU A 113 11.81 1.03 -11.87
N ALA A 114 10.50 0.97 -12.05
CA ALA A 114 9.72 -0.27 -12.00
C ALA A 114 10.21 -1.30 -13.02
N ALA A 115 10.58 -0.86 -14.23
CA ALA A 115 11.10 -1.73 -15.30
C ALA A 115 12.43 -2.43 -14.95
N LYS A 116 13.17 -1.95 -13.95
CA LYS A 116 14.44 -2.56 -13.50
C LYS A 116 14.21 -3.77 -12.58
N VAL A 117 13.01 -3.90 -12.02
CA VAL A 117 12.68 -4.97 -11.09
C VAL A 117 12.30 -6.23 -11.85
N PRO A 118 13.05 -7.34 -11.68
CA PRO A 118 12.80 -8.58 -12.40
C PRO A 118 11.51 -9.26 -11.96
N ALA A 119 10.97 -10.10 -12.85
CA ALA A 119 9.82 -10.94 -12.52
C ALA A 119 10.16 -11.89 -11.35
N GLY A 120 9.17 -12.13 -10.49
CA GLY A 120 9.32 -12.98 -9.31
C GLY A 120 10.03 -12.32 -8.13
N PHE A 121 10.43 -11.04 -8.24
CA PHE A 121 10.97 -10.31 -7.10
C PHE A 121 9.86 -10.02 -6.08
N SER A 122 10.16 -10.25 -4.79
CA SER A 122 9.38 -9.79 -3.65
C SER A 122 10.31 -9.33 -2.54
N TYR A 123 9.92 -8.27 -1.86
CA TYR A 123 10.49 -7.82 -0.61
C TYR A 123 9.39 -7.76 0.42
N ASP A 124 9.45 -8.62 1.41
CA ASP A 124 8.33 -8.93 2.30
C ASP A 124 8.53 -8.38 3.71
N ALA A 125 7.44 -8.01 4.37
CA ALA A 125 7.37 -7.94 5.81
C ALA A 125 7.28 -9.39 6.33
N VAL A 126 8.35 -9.84 6.97
CA VAL A 126 8.48 -11.22 7.46
C VAL A 126 7.87 -11.33 8.84
N PHE A 127 7.04 -12.36 9.04
CA PHE A 127 6.36 -12.66 10.29
C PHE A 127 6.78 -14.04 10.84
N ASN A 128 6.69 -14.20 12.15
CA ASN A 128 7.03 -15.43 12.86
C ASN A 128 6.11 -15.65 14.06
N GLU A 129 6.38 -16.62 14.90
CA GLU A 129 5.56 -16.93 16.08
C GLU A 129 5.57 -15.82 17.15
N GLU A 130 6.63 -15.01 17.22
CA GLU A 130 6.75 -13.89 18.16
C GLU A 130 6.15 -12.59 17.58
N ASP A 131 6.47 -12.32 16.29
CA ASP A 131 5.94 -11.19 15.53
C ASP A 131 4.92 -11.67 14.52
N ARG A 132 3.67 -11.81 14.95
CA ARG A 132 2.59 -12.38 14.16
C ARG A 132 2.01 -11.39 13.15
N ASN A 133 1.53 -11.94 12.06
CA ASN A 133 0.78 -11.18 11.06
C ASN A 133 -0.60 -10.78 11.61
N TRP A 134 -0.71 -9.53 12.05
CA TRP A 134 -1.96 -8.97 12.59
C TRP A 134 -3.09 -8.89 11.57
N VAL A 135 -2.79 -8.87 10.26
CA VAL A 135 -3.84 -8.91 9.22
C VAL A 135 -4.62 -10.21 9.33
N VAL A 136 -3.94 -11.33 9.56
CA VAL A 136 -4.59 -12.63 9.78
C VAL A 136 -5.47 -12.59 11.03
N LEU A 137 -4.93 -12.10 12.14
CA LEU A 137 -5.66 -12.05 13.43
C LEU A 137 -6.92 -11.18 13.36
N VAL A 138 -6.86 -10.08 12.59
CA VAL A 138 -7.98 -9.14 12.45
C VAL A 138 -9.02 -9.60 11.42
N THR A 139 -8.63 -10.42 10.44
CA THR A 139 -9.49 -10.81 9.32
C THR A 139 -9.96 -12.27 9.36
N THR A 140 -9.47 -13.05 10.32
CA THR A 140 -9.94 -14.40 10.64
C THR A 140 -10.65 -14.41 12.00
N LYS A 141 -11.18 -15.54 12.41
CA LYS A 141 -12.00 -15.74 13.63
C LYS A 141 -11.61 -14.86 14.82
N GLY A 142 -12.41 -13.87 15.17
CA GLY A 142 -12.31 -13.12 16.42
C GLY A 142 -12.43 -11.60 16.31
N PHE A 143 -12.13 -10.99 15.15
CA PHE A 143 -12.23 -9.54 14.91
C PHE A 143 -12.94 -9.25 13.59
N ASN A 144 -14.15 -9.71 13.47
CA ASN A 144 -14.90 -9.91 12.23
C ASN A 144 -15.43 -8.65 11.54
N GLU A 145 -15.26 -7.47 12.11
CA GLU A 145 -15.73 -6.22 11.49
C GLU A 145 -15.05 -5.94 10.15
N ALA A 146 -13.78 -6.33 9.98
CA ALA A 146 -13.06 -6.12 8.73
C ALA A 146 -13.58 -6.99 7.59
N ALA A 147 -13.90 -8.25 7.85
CA ALA A 147 -14.47 -9.17 6.88
C ALA A 147 -15.94 -8.83 6.56
N GLY A 148 -16.73 -8.43 7.57
CA GLY A 148 -18.08 -7.89 7.38
C GLY A 148 -18.10 -6.63 6.52
N LEU A 149 -17.04 -5.79 6.60
CA LEU A 149 -16.86 -4.63 5.74
C LEU A 149 -16.57 -5.03 4.28
N MET A 150 -15.78 -6.06 4.02
CA MET A 150 -15.53 -6.54 2.66
C MET A 150 -16.82 -6.92 1.94
N TYR A 151 -17.77 -7.52 2.62
CA TYR A 151 -19.09 -7.82 2.08
C TYR A 151 -19.84 -6.59 1.57
N LYS A 152 -19.80 -5.48 2.29
CA LYS A 152 -20.41 -4.21 1.85
C LYS A 152 -19.63 -3.57 0.69
N TRP A 153 -18.34 -3.81 0.60
CA TRP A 153 -17.42 -3.18 -0.34
C TRP A 153 -17.31 -3.91 -1.67
N TRP A 154 -17.72 -5.18 -1.71
CA TRP A 154 -17.65 -6.00 -2.91
C TRP A 154 -18.96 -6.73 -3.14
N PRO A 155 -19.87 -6.17 -3.96
CA PRO A 155 -21.21 -6.71 -4.16
C PRO A 155 -21.24 -8.08 -4.84
N LYS A 156 -20.11 -8.56 -5.35
CA LYS A 156 -20.00 -9.80 -6.13
C LYS A 156 -19.33 -10.96 -5.39
N ILE A 157 -19.42 -11.02 -4.07
CA ILE A 157 -19.08 -12.24 -3.33
C ILE A 157 -20.22 -13.24 -3.55
N ASP A 158 -19.87 -14.46 -3.97
CA ASP A 158 -20.86 -15.54 -4.06
C ASP A 158 -21.31 -15.94 -2.64
N ARG A 159 -22.55 -15.66 -2.32
CA ARG A 159 -23.15 -15.92 -1.01
C ARG A 159 -23.83 -17.27 -0.90
N THR A 160 -23.83 -18.06 -1.97
CA THR A 160 -24.59 -19.31 -2.03
C THR A 160 -23.78 -20.51 -1.59
N THR A 161 -22.46 -20.38 -1.46
CA THR A 161 -21.57 -21.48 -1.09
C THR A 161 -20.84 -21.17 0.22
N THR A 162 -20.93 -22.09 1.16
CA THR A 162 -20.20 -22.07 2.46
C THR A 162 -18.74 -22.52 2.33
N GLN A 163 -18.25 -22.74 1.13
CA GLN A 163 -16.88 -23.19 0.87
C GLN A 163 -16.31 -22.52 -0.38
N SER A 164 -15.10 -21.98 -0.23
CA SER A 164 -14.22 -21.52 -1.31
C SER A 164 -14.87 -20.63 -2.39
N SER A 165 -15.31 -19.46 -2.03
CA SER A 165 -15.58 -18.44 -3.03
C SER A 165 -14.46 -17.42 -3.05
N TYR A 166 -13.93 -17.17 -4.23
CA TYR A 166 -13.12 -15.98 -4.48
C TYR A 166 -14.02 -14.77 -4.63
N MET A 167 -13.51 -13.59 -4.28
CA MET A 167 -14.15 -12.37 -4.76
C MET A 167 -14.14 -12.40 -6.29
N ARG A 168 -15.25 -11.98 -6.87
CA ARG A 168 -15.36 -12.00 -8.35
C ARG A 168 -14.83 -10.69 -8.93
N ASP A 169 -14.13 -10.82 -10.05
CA ASP A 169 -13.79 -9.66 -10.87
C ASP A 169 -15.09 -8.93 -11.28
N PRO A 170 -15.27 -7.66 -10.92
CA PRO A 170 -16.51 -6.93 -11.22
C PRO A 170 -16.74 -6.67 -12.70
N LEU A 171 -15.72 -6.85 -13.54
CA LEU A 171 -15.74 -6.55 -14.96
C LEU A 171 -16.04 -7.78 -15.82
N THR A 172 -15.53 -8.95 -15.42
CA THR A 172 -15.73 -10.20 -16.15
C THR A 172 -16.63 -11.21 -15.45
N ASP A 173 -16.93 -10.95 -14.17
CA ASP A 173 -17.71 -11.84 -13.30
C ASP A 173 -17.06 -13.21 -13.05
N GLU A 174 -15.74 -13.32 -13.24
CA GLU A 174 -14.95 -14.51 -12.94
C GLU A 174 -14.47 -14.49 -11.49
N PRO A 175 -14.35 -15.66 -10.82
CA PRO A 175 -13.66 -15.73 -9.52
C PRO A 175 -12.20 -15.33 -9.70
N ASP A 176 -11.72 -14.37 -8.88
CA ASP A 176 -10.33 -13.91 -8.96
C ASP A 176 -9.48 -14.60 -7.87
N PRO A 177 -8.53 -15.49 -8.26
CA PRO A 177 -7.73 -16.25 -7.30
C PRO A 177 -6.84 -15.39 -6.39
N ARG A 178 -6.57 -14.14 -6.77
CA ARG A 178 -5.78 -13.20 -5.96
C ARG A 178 -6.56 -12.67 -4.75
N MET A 179 -7.88 -12.84 -4.75
CA MET A 179 -8.78 -12.35 -3.71
C MET A 179 -9.57 -13.50 -3.06
N PRO A 180 -8.89 -14.44 -2.38
CA PRO A 180 -9.56 -15.56 -1.72
C PRO A 180 -10.30 -15.08 -0.47
N VAL A 181 -11.63 -15.07 -0.55
CA VAL A 181 -12.54 -14.70 0.55
C VAL A 181 -13.60 -15.80 0.67
N TYR A 182 -13.79 -16.30 1.87
CA TYR A 182 -14.75 -17.37 2.13
C TYR A 182 -15.82 -16.93 3.11
N PHE A 183 -17.05 -17.35 2.84
CA PHE A 183 -18.13 -17.32 3.82
C PHE A 183 -18.06 -18.59 4.67
N ASP A 184 -17.92 -18.47 5.98
CA ASP A 184 -17.83 -19.62 6.90
C ASP A 184 -19.17 -20.11 7.42
N GLY A 185 -20.29 -19.48 7.02
CA GLY A 185 -21.65 -19.83 7.44
C GLY A 185 -22.07 -19.20 8.78
N GLU A 186 -21.20 -18.42 9.39
CA GLU A 186 -21.45 -17.78 10.69
C GLU A 186 -21.77 -16.28 10.51
N VAL A 187 -22.10 -15.63 11.60
CA VAL A 187 -22.25 -14.17 11.66
C VAL A 187 -21.05 -13.55 12.38
N ALA A 188 -20.75 -12.31 12.04
CA ALA A 188 -19.71 -11.52 12.66
C ALA A 188 -20.02 -11.18 14.12
N THR A 189 -19.13 -10.46 14.79
CA THR A 189 -19.28 -10.08 16.21
C THR A 189 -20.51 -9.22 16.52
N ASP A 190 -21.10 -8.59 15.49
CA ASP A 190 -22.37 -7.86 15.61
C ASP A 190 -23.62 -8.79 15.67
N ASN A 191 -23.45 -10.09 15.52
CA ASN A 191 -24.47 -11.13 15.44
C ASN A 191 -25.51 -10.99 14.31
N GLU A 192 -25.25 -10.14 13.32
CA GLU A 192 -26.15 -9.87 12.20
C GLU A 192 -25.46 -10.01 10.84
N THR A 193 -24.22 -9.52 10.71
CA THR A 193 -23.51 -9.48 9.44
C THR A 193 -22.90 -10.85 9.10
N PRO A 194 -23.13 -11.40 7.90
CA PRO A 194 -22.46 -12.63 7.47
C PRO A 194 -20.94 -12.50 7.54
N HIS A 195 -20.29 -13.51 8.12
CA HIS A 195 -18.85 -13.51 8.31
C HIS A 195 -18.12 -14.00 7.04
N TYR A 196 -17.25 -13.14 6.51
CA TYR A 196 -16.37 -13.46 5.38
C TYR A 196 -14.92 -13.31 5.81
N SER A 197 -14.15 -14.40 5.72
CA SER A 197 -12.73 -14.41 6.04
C SER A 197 -11.87 -14.33 4.78
N GLN A 198 -10.80 -13.56 4.83
CA GLN A 198 -9.79 -13.59 3.80
C GLN A 198 -8.82 -14.77 4.01
N TYR A 199 -8.27 -15.32 2.93
CA TYR A 199 -7.33 -16.43 2.96
C TYR A 199 -6.07 -16.18 2.12
N LYS A 200 -5.83 -14.94 1.67
CA LYS A 200 -4.56 -14.58 1.03
C LYS A 200 -3.41 -14.79 2.01
N TYR A 201 -3.64 -14.44 3.27
CA TYR A 201 -2.75 -14.73 4.39
C TYR A 201 -3.48 -15.68 5.33
N ALA A 202 -3.19 -16.99 5.22
CA ALA A 202 -3.91 -18.02 5.96
C ALA A 202 -3.31 -18.32 7.34
N LEU A 203 -2.05 -17.98 7.57
CA LEU A 203 -1.29 -18.28 8.77
C LEU A 203 -0.75 -17.02 9.43
N GLU A 204 -0.64 -17.03 10.76
CA GLU A 204 -0.11 -15.91 11.54
C GLU A 204 1.36 -15.58 11.25
N ASN A 205 2.08 -16.47 10.62
CA ASN A 205 3.44 -16.29 10.13
C ASN A 205 3.52 -16.11 8.61
N ALA A 206 2.40 -15.85 7.93
CA ALA A 206 2.40 -15.55 6.50
C ALA A 206 3.00 -14.17 6.25
N ASP A 207 4.00 -14.09 5.39
CA ASP A 207 4.65 -12.85 5.01
C ASP A 207 3.72 -11.97 4.15
N ILE A 208 3.90 -10.66 4.25
CA ILE A 208 3.14 -9.68 3.44
C ILE A 208 4.09 -8.98 2.48
N PRO A 209 3.87 -9.06 1.15
CA PRO A 209 4.66 -8.32 0.19
C PRO A 209 4.56 -6.81 0.43
N MET A 210 5.69 -6.18 0.71
CA MET A 210 5.79 -4.71 0.77
C MET A 210 6.03 -4.13 -0.62
N LEU A 211 6.85 -4.81 -1.41
CA LEU A 211 7.20 -4.45 -2.78
C LEU A 211 7.38 -5.74 -3.59
N HIS A 212 6.71 -5.87 -4.72
CA HIS A 212 6.80 -7.07 -5.57
C HIS A 212 6.72 -6.73 -7.06
N SER A 213 7.22 -7.64 -7.90
CA SER A 213 7.32 -7.47 -9.35
C SER A 213 5.99 -7.11 -10.02
N ASP A 214 4.89 -7.74 -9.63
CA ASP A 214 3.60 -7.52 -10.26
C ASP A 214 3.03 -6.14 -9.91
N GLY A 215 3.30 -5.66 -8.68
CA GLY A 215 3.08 -4.27 -8.30
C GLY A 215 3.86 -3.29 -9.16
N MET A 216 5.11 -3.63 -9.55
CA MET A 216 5.90 -2.81 -10.47
C MET A 216 5.31 -2.80 -11.89
N ARG A 217 4.81 -3.94 -12.39
CA ARG A 217 4.07 -3.97 -13.68
C ARG A 217 2.85 -3.07 -13.66
N LEU A 218 2.14 -3.01 -12.51
CA LEU A 218 1.00 -2.09 -12.35
C LEU A 218 1.42 -0.61 -12.34
N ILE A 219 2.62 -0.27 -11.87
CA ILE A 219 3.19 1.08 -11.99
C ILE A 219 3.43 1.43 -13.47
N GLU A 220 4.01 0.51 -14.24
CA GLU A 220 4.20 0.69 -15.69
C GLU A 220 2.86 0.83 -16.42
N ALA A 221 1.87 0.01 -16.07
CA ALA A 221 0.53 0.09 -16.63
C ALA A 221 -0.13 1.45 -16.35
N GLU A 222 0.04 1.99 -15.13
CA GLU A 222 -0.48 3.32 -14.79
C GLU A 222 0.24 4.43 -15.58
N ALA A 223 1.55 4.36 -15.76
CA ALA A 223 2.27 5.32 -16.59
C ALA A 223 1.76 5.32 -18.04
N LYS A 224 1.45 4.15 -18.60
CA LYS A 224 0.80 4.01 -19.92
C LYS A 224 -0.60 4.64 -19.93
N TYR A 225 -1.41 4.35 -18.92
CA TYR A 225 -2.72 4.98 -18.75
C TYR A 225 -2.64 6.51 -18.76
N ARG A 226 -1.71 7.08 -17.97
CA ARG A 226 -1.55 8.55 -17.84
C ARG A 226 -1.12 9.24 -19.12
N THR A 227 -0.56 8.52 -20.07
CA THR A 227 -0.20 9.03 -21.41
C THR A 227 -1.23 8.72 -22.49
N GLY A 228 -2.35 8.07 -22.14
CA GLY A 228 -3.38 7.65 -23.08
C GLY A 228 -3.02 6.41 -23.91
N ASP A 229 -1.91 5.74 -23.57
CA ASP A 229 -1.52 4.46 -24.20
C ASP A 229 -2.32 3.30 -23.58
N TYR A 230 -3.62 3.27 -23.87
CA TYR A 230 -4.51 2.25 -23.33
C TYR A 230 -4.19 0.84 -23.87
N ALA A 231 -3.64 0.74 -25.08
CA ALA A 231 -3.21 -0.53 -25.63
C ALA A 231 -2.01 -1.11 -24.87
N GLY A 232 -1.00 -0.29 -24.61
CA GLY A 232 0.17 -0.66 -23.79
C GLY A 232 -0.23 -1.02 -22.36
N MET A 233 -1.10 -0.23 -21.73
CA MET A 233 -1.67 -0.56 -20.42
C MET A 233 -2.34 -1.94 -20.43
N THR A 234 -3.27 -2.16 -21.35
CA THR A 234 -4.06 -3.41 -21.44
C THR A 234 -3.16 -4.63 -21.67
N THR A 235 -2.09 -4.48 -22.45
CA THR A 235 -1.11 -5.56 -22.64
C THR A 235 -0.48 -6.00 -21.33
N ILE A 236 -0.08 -5.05 -20.49
CA ILE A 236 0.51 -5.34 -19.17
C ILE A 236 -0.53 -5.99 -18.25
N LEU A 237 -1.75 -5.41 -18.17
CA LEU A 237 -2.82 -5.97 -17.33
C LEU A 237 -3.16 -7.39 -17.75
N ASN A 238 -3.27 -7.65 -19.05
CA ASN A 238 -3.59 -8.98 -19.57
C ASN A 238 -2.49 -10.02 -19.31
N THR A 239 -1.22 -9.58 -19.19
CA THR A 239 -0.14 -10.48 -18.76
C THR A 239 -0.34 -10.93 -17.32
N LEU A 240 -0.71 -10.02 -16.41
CA LEU A 240 -1.00 -10.34 -15.01
C LEU A 240 -2.26 -11.22 -14.90
N ARG A 241 -3.31 -10.90 -15.65
CA ARG A 241 -4.55 -11.70 -15.71
C ARG A 241 -4.31 -13.12 -16.19
N ALA A 242 -3.53 -13.28 -17.27
CA ALA A 242 -3.18 -14.59 -17.81
C ALA A 242 -2.41 -15.46 -16.82
N ALA A 243 -1.56 -14.87 -16.01
CA ALA A 243 -0.78 -15.58 -14.98
C ALA A 243 -1.68 -16.26 -13.93
N VAL A 244 -2.89 -15.74 -13.71
CA VAL A 244 -3.89 -16.28 -12.77
C VAL A 244 -5.12 -16.90 -13.46
N GLY A 245 -5.09 -17.06 -14.79
CA GLY A 245 -6.12 -17.74 -15.56
C GLY A 245 -7.40 -16.94 -15.80
N LEU A 246 -7.35 -15.60 -15.69
CA LEU A 246 -8.51 -14.74 -15.96
C LEU A 246 -8.61 -14.35 -17.43
N THR A 247 -9.84 -14.08 -17.89
CA THR A 247 -10.13 -13.60 -19.25
C THR A 247 -9.46 -12.25 -19.49
N ALA A 248 -8.83 -12.12 -20.66
CA ALA A 248 -8.18 -10.88 -21.08
C ALA A 248 -9.20 -9.76 -21.34
N PHE A 249 -8.83 -8.53 -20.98
CA PHE A 249 -9.58 -7.33 -21.35
C PHE A 249 -9.40 -6.98 -22.83
N ALA A 250 -10.46 -6.50 -23.47
CA ALA A 250 -10.33 -5.77 -24.72
C ALA A 250 -9.67 -4.40 -24.48
N THR A 251 -8.94 -3.88 -25.47
CA THR A 251 -8.38 -2.52 -25.35
C THR A 251 -9.50 -1.49 -25.21
N PRO A 252 -9.54 -0.70 -24.15
CA PRO A 252 -10.58 0.29 -23.93
C PRO A 252 -10.44 1.46 -24.94
N THR A 253 -11.57 2.06 -25.29
CA THR A 253 -11.63 3.20 -26.21
C THR A 253 -11.87 4.52 -25.50
N ASP A 254 -12.11 4.50 -24.19
CA ASP A 254 -12.36 5.70 -23.38
C ASP A 254 -11.63 5.62 -22.04
N ASP A 255 -11.43 6.80 -21.44
CA ASP A 255 -10.69 6.97 -20.19
C ASP A 255 -11.35 6.29 -19.00
N ALA A 256 -12.68 6.34 -18.90
CA ALA A 256 -13.42 5.78 -17.76
C ALA A 256 -13.28 4.25 -17.71
N THR A 257 -13.36 3.61 -18.87
CA THR A 257 -13.14 2.16 -19.00
C THR A 257 -11.69 1.79 -18.70
N ALA A 258 -10.73 2.55 -19.24
CA ALA A 258 -9.29 2.35 -18.97
C ALA A 258 -8.97 2.48 -17.49
N GLN A 259 -9.48 3.53 -16.83
CA GLN A 259 -9.34 3.75 -15.39
C GLN A 259 -9.94 2.59 -14.58
N SER A 260 -11.13 2.13 -14.97
CA SER A 260 -11.81 1.03 -14.29
C SER A 260 -10.97 -0.25 -14.35
N TYR A 261 -10.42 -0.59 -15.52
CA TYR A 261 -9.54 -1.76 -15.68
C TYR A 261 -8.30 -1.67 -14.79
N LEU A 262 -7.59 -0.55 -14.86
CA LEU A 262 -6.39 -0.34 -14.06
C LEU A 262 -6.67 -0.44 -12.56
N LEU A 263 -7.71 0.25 -12.07
CA LEU A 263 -8.03 0.26 -10.64
C LEU A 263 -8.55 -1.08 -10.13
N ASN A 264 -9.21 -1.86 -10.97
CA ASN A 264 -9.62 -3.21 -10.64
C ASN A 264 -8.41 -4.14 -10.50
N GLU A 265 -7.50 -4.14 -11.48
CA GLU A 265 -6.29 -4.96 -11.43
C GLU A 265 -5.40 -4.57 -10.24
N ARG A 266 -5.22 -3.26 -9.98
CA ARG A 266 -4.48 -2.79 -8.80
C ARG A 266 -5.12 -3.24 -7.49
N PHE A 267 -6.44 -3.25 -7.41
CA PHE A 267 -7.14 -3.72 -6.21
C PHE A 267 -6.97 -5.23 -6.00
N ALA A 268 -7.11 -6.02 -7.07
CA ALA A 268 -6.98 -7.47 -6.99
C ALA A 268 -5.54 -7.89 -6.63
N GLU A 269 -4.55 -7.33 -7.32
CA GLU A 269 -3.15 -7.65 -7.09
C GLU A 269 -2.69 -7.26 -5.68
N HIS A 270 -3.02 -6.05 -5.25
CA HIS A 270 -2.68 -5.54 -3.93
C HIS A 270 -3.76 -5.82 -2.87
N PHE A 271 -4.55 -6.89 -3.04
CA PHE A 271 -5.55 -7.27 -2.07
C PHE A 271 -4.91 -7.49 -0.70
N MET A 272 -5.44 -6.83 0.35
CA MET A 272 -4.93 -6.85 1.72
C MET A 272 -3.51 -6.29 1.95
N GLU A 273 -2.94 -5.54 0.98
CA GLU A 273 -1.62 -4.90 1.09
C GLU A 273 -1.70 -3.39 1.42
N GLY A 274 -2.88 -2.87 1.72
CA GLY A 274 -3.06 -1.48 2.14
C GLY A 274 -2.93 -0.42 1.04
N ARG A 275 -2.94 -0.80 -0.25
CA ARG A 275 -2.73 0.11 -1.38
C ARG A 275 -4.00 0.83 -1.85
N ARG A 276 -5.17 0.23 -1.70
CA ARG A 276 -6.44 0.72 -2.25
C ARG A 276 -6.76 2.17 -1.89
N ARG A 277 -6.52 2.58 -0.64
CA ARG A 277 -6.77 3.95 -0.19
C ARG A 277 -5.94 4.97 -0.97
N ASN A 278 -4.65 4.67 -1.19
CA ASN A 278 -3.76 5.56 -1.94
C ASN A 278 -4.17 5.66 -3.41
N ASP A 279 -4.63 4.58 -4.02
CA ASP A 279 -5.15 4.59 -5.37
C ASP A 279 -6.40 5.48 -5.46
N LEU A 280 -7.37 5.28 -4.57
CA LEU A 280 -8.57 6.12 -4.52
C LEU A 280 -8.25 7.61 -4.30
N HIS A 281 -7.24 7.91 -3.47
CA HIS A 281 -6.78 9.28 -3.26
C HIS A 281 -6.19 9.89 -4.53
N ARG A 282 -5.24 9.20 -5.19
CA ARG A 282 -4.56 9.67 -6.41
C ARG A 282 -5.51 9.87 -7.60
N PHE A 283 -6.57 9.07 -7.68
CA PHE A 283 -7.60 9.15 -8.71
C PHE A 283 -8.79 10.05 -8.31
N GLY A 284 -8.77 10.67 -7.14
CA GLY A 284 -9.84 11.55 -6.67
C GLY A 284 -11.16 10.84 -6.36
N LEU A 285 -11.14 9.53 -6.14
CA LEU A 285 -12.31 8.67 -6.01
C LEU A 285 -12.77 8.43 -4.57
N MET A 286 -12.05 8.96 -3.57
CA MET A 286 -12.37 8.70 -2.15
C MET A 286 -13.82 9.05 -1.82
N LYS A 287 -14.27 10.27 -2.19
CA LYS A 287 -15.62 10.73 -1.87
C LYS A 287 -16.71 9.90 -2.56
N SER A 288 -16.56 9.62 -3.86
CA SER A 288 -17.56 8.86 -4.63
C SER A 288 -17.69 7.42 -4.17
N VAL A 289 -16.56 6.76 -3.91
CA VAL A 289 -16.57 5.38 -3.41
C VAL A 289 -17.19 5.30 -2.02
N PHE A 290 -16.81 6.17 -1.08
CA PHE A 290 -17.41 6.17 0.25
C PHE A 290 -18.89 6.60 0.26
N ALA A 291 -19.30 7.50 -0.63
CA ALA A 291 -20.73 7.85 -0.78
C ALA A 291 -21.55 6.64 -1.27
N ALA A 292 -21.03 5.89 -2.25
CA ALA A 292 -21.69 4.68 -2.74
C ALA A 292 -21.83 3.59 -1.65
N LEU A 293 -20.84 3.50 -0.75
CA LEU A 293 -20.87 2.56 0.37
C LEU A 293 -21.85 2.95 1.46
N ASN A 294 -22.03 4.24 1.73
CA ASN A 294 -22.98 4.75 2.74
C ASN A 294 -24.45 4.70 2.28
N GLY A 295 -24.73 4.46 1.00
CA GLY A 295 -26.09 4.25 0.47
C GLY A 295 -26.72 2.92 0.89
N GLY A 296 -25.97 2.02 1.54
CA GLY A 296 -26.47 0.84 2.24
C GLY A 296 -26.86 1.22 3.67
N ALA A 297 -28.10 0.98 4.07
CA ALA A 297 -28.63 1.27 5.40
C ALA A 297 -27.68 0.80 6.51
N GLY A 298 -27.20 1.71 7.34
CA GLY A 298 -26.50 1.41 8.58
C GLY A 298 -25.37 2.35 9.00
N ASP A 299 -24.83 3.21 8.14
CA ASP A 299 -23.69 4.07 8.52
C ASP A 299 -24.09 5.57 8.53
N SER A 300 -25.17 5.88 9.25
CA SER A 300 -25.63 7.27 9.45
C SER A 300 -24.68 8.11 10.33
N GLU A 301 -23.75 7.47 11.04
CA GLU A 301 -22.90 8.15 12.01
C GLU A 301 -21.61 8.77 11.43
N ARG A 302 -21.20 8.41 10.20
CA ARG A 302 -19.99 8.97 9.57
C ARG A 302 -20.21 9.26 8.09
N PRO A 303 -20.73 10.44 7.75
CA PRO A 303 -20.95 10.82 6.35
C PRO A 303 -19.63 10.78 5.56
N ALA A 304 -19.70 10.29 4.33
CA ALA A 304 -18.56 10.18 3.41
C ALA A 304 -17.80 11.51 3.21
N SER A 305 -18.49 12.63 3.34
CA SER A 305 -17.94 13.98 3.21
C SER A 305 -16.94 14.36 4.29
N GLY A 306 -16.94 13.67 5.45
CA GLY A 306 -16.06 13.97 6.58
C GLY A 306 -14.86 13.03 6.73
N ARG A 307 -14.69 12.02 5.85
CA ARG A 307 -13.57 11.08 5.97
C ARG A 307 -12.29 11.67 5.34
N PRO A 308 -11.17 11.72 6.08
CA PRO A 308 -9.92 12.21 5.53
C PRO A 308 -9.39 11.26 4.46
N THR A 309 -8.84 11.83 3.40
CA THR A 309 -8.18 11.06 2.33
C THR A 309 -6.87 10.42 2.81
N LYS A 310 -6.20 11.05 3.78
CA LYS A 310 -5.05 10.52 4.52
C LYS A 310 -5.25 10.73 6.02
N PHE A 311 -4.53 10.00 6.85
CA PHE A 311 -4.62 10.18 8.30
C PHE A 311 -3.89 11.46 8.73
N SER A 312 -4.46 12.14 9.71
CA SER A 312 -3.74 13.17 10.45
C SER A 312 -2.66 12.54 11.33
N MET A 313 -1.69 13.32 11.69
CA MET A 313 -0.74 13.00 12.74
C MET A 313 -1.46 12.77 14.07
N SER A 314 -0.91 11.92 14.94
CA SER A 314 -1.47 11.69 16.29
C SER A 314 -1.54 12.99 17.09
N ASP A 315 -2.61 13.18 17.85
CA ASP A 315 -2.77 14.35 18.74
C ASP A 315 -1.74 14.41 19.86
N SER A 316 -1.04 13.30 20.14
CA SER A 316 0.09 13.30 21.06
C SER A 316 1.34 13.99 20.51
N GLU A 317 1.53 14.04 19.19
CA GLU A 317 2.70 14.67 18.58
C GLU A 317 2.81 16.17 18.93
N PRO A 318 1.76 17.00 18.75
CA PRO A 318 1.82 18.40 19.18
C PRO A 318 2.04 18.59 20.68
N THR A 319 1.67 17.60 21.50
CA THR A 319 1.87 17.68 22.97
C THR A 319 3.33 17.53 23.33
N TYR A 320 4.10 16.72 22.62
CA TYR A 320 5.49 16.40 22.94
C TYR A 320 6.51 17.09 22.03
N ASN A 321 6.08 17.58 20.86
CA ASN A 321 6.93 18.29 19.92
C ASN A 321 6.54 19.78 19.85
N PRO A 322 7.31 20.68 20.49
CA PRO A 322 6.99 22.11 20.54
C PRO A 322 7.09 22.81 19.18
N ASN A 323 7.69 22.17 18.18
CA ASN A 323 7.84 22.71 16.82
C ASN A 323 6.66 22.38 15.91
N ILE A 324 5.68 21.63 16.41
CA ILE A 324 4.43 21.37 15.70
C ILE A 324 3.40 22.41 16.13
N ASN A 325 2.80 23.10 15.16
CA ASN A 325 1.74 24.03 15.44
C ASN A 325 0.50 23.29 15.99
N ASN A 326 0.05 23.71 17.17
CA ASN A 326 -1.17 23.20 17.81
C ASN A 326 -2.47 23.78 17.20
N ASP A 327 -2.37 24.71 16.26
CA ASP A 327 -3.52 25.26 15.57
C ASP A 327 -4.13 24.20 14.65
N LEU A 328 -5.22 23.60 15.09
CA LEU A 328 -5.94 22.57 14.36
C LEU A 328 -6.43 23.05 12.98
N THR A 329 -6.58 24.37 12.78
CA THR A 329 -7.01 24.93 11.49
C THR A 329 -5.90 24.89 10.43
N GLN A 330 -4.65 24.76 10.84
CA GLN A 330 -3.47 24.66 9.97
C GLN A 330 -3.01 23.23 9.76
N ARG A 331 -3.58 22.28 10.48
CA ARG A 331 -3.31 20.86 10.29
C ARG A 331 -4.11 20.33 9.11
N CYS A 332 -3.61 19.28 8.48
CA CYS A 332 -4.30 18.56 7.41
C CYS A 332 -5.50 17.74 7.93
N LEU A 333 -6.34 18.35 8.73
CA LEU A 333 -7.61 17.78 9.12
C LEU A 333 -8.55 17.76 7.91
N PRO A 334 -9.52 16.81 7.87
CA PRO A 334 -10.51 16.84 6.83
C PRO A 334 -11.19 18.22 6.85
N LYS A 335 -11.01 18.97 5.77
CA LYS A 335 -11.82 20.17 5.56
C LYS A 335 -13.23 19.68 5.36
N THR A 336 -14.07 19.96 6.33
CA THR A 336 -15.52 19.68 6.31
C THR A 336 -16.21 20.38 5.16
#